data_8f965d6791a59c5f52a8c10dc9888b2b
#
_entry.id   8f965d6791a59c5f52a8c10dc9888b2b
#
_cell.length_a   1.000
_cell.length_b   1.000
_cell.length_c   1.000
_cell.angle_alpha   90.00
_cell.angle_beta   90.00
_cell.angle_gamma   90.00
#
_symmetry.space_group_name_H-M   'P 1'
#
loop_
_entity.id
_entity.type
_entity.pdbx_description
1 polymer ?
#
loop_
_entity_poly.entity_id
_entity_poly.type
_entity_poly.pdbx_seq_one_letter_code
_entity_poly.pdbx_strand_id
1 'polypeptide(L)'
;DWVFSRQRYWGEPIPIVHCPKCGNVPVPEEELPLRLPEVESYEPTGTGESPLAAIDEWVNCKCPVCGSDAKRETNTMPQWAGSSWYFLRYVDNHNSEALVSREKADEMLPVDMYIGGVEHAVLHLLYSRFYTKFLYDIGVVDFDEPFHKLFNQGMITGKNGIKMSKSKGNVVSPDDLVRDYGCDSLRMYELFVGPPELDAEWDDRGIDGVNRFLKRVWNLVMDSKDADITATKEMI
;
A
#
# COMPACT_ATOMS: atom_id res chain seq x y z
N ASP A 1 -1.35 -19.96 12.28
CA ASP A 1 -0.17 -19.19 12.71
C ASP A 1 0.69 -18.85 11.50
N TRP A 2 1.30 -17.69 11.52
CA TRP A 2 2.22 -17.23 10.48
C TRP A 2 3.29 -16.32 11.09
N VAL A 3 4.48 -16.35 10.51
CA VAL A 3 5.63 -15.55 10.98
C VAL A 3 5.58 -14.19 10.30
N PHE A 4 5.34 -13.14 11.08
CA PHE A 4 5.29 -11.77 10.58
C PHE A 4 6.63 -11.02 10.73
N SER A 5 7.55 -11.48 11.56
CA SER A 5 8.87 -10.86 11.75
C SER A 5 9.86 -11.29 10.65
N ARG A 6 10.82 -10.41 10.34
CA ARG A 6 11.84 -10.60 9.33
C ARG A 6 13.20 -10.17 9.84
N GLN A 7 14.22 -10.89 9.43
CA GLN A 7 15.64 -10.56 9.64
C GLN A 7 16.11 -9.56 8.59
N ARG A 8 15.53 -8.36 8.62
CA ARG A 8 15.80 -7.27 7.67
C ARG A 8 15.90 -5.96 8.40
N TYR A 9 16.74 -5.06 7.88
CA TYR A 9 16.80 -3.68 8.37
C TYR A 9 15.51 -2.92 8.01
N TRP A 10 15.09 -3.01 6.73
CA TRP A 10 13.93 -2.27 6.24
C TRP A 10 12.60 -2.89 6.67
N GLY A 11 11.89 -2.19 7.53
CA GLY A 11 10.61 -2.59 8.09
C GLY A 11 10.29 -1.80 9.35
N GLU A 12 9.12 -2.02 9.94
CA GLU A 12 8.76 -1.40 11.22
C GLU A 12 9.50 -2.14 12.36
N PRO A 13 10.25 -1.43 13.21
CA PRO A 13 10.87 -2.05 14.38
C PRO A 13 9.81 -2.54 15.35
N ILE A 14 10.07 -3.68 15.97
CA ILE A 14 9.15 -4.27 16.95
C ILE A 14 9.51 -3.69 18.32
N PRO A 15 8.58 -2.99 19.00
CA PRO A 15 8.89 -2.26 20.24
C PRO A 15 8.92 -3.19 21.46
N ILE A 16 9.80 -4.18 21.44
CA ILE A 16 10.00 -5.17 22.50
C ILE A 16 11.47 -5.19 22.96
N VAL A 17 11.64 -5.29 24.25
CA VAL A 17 12.93 -5.49 24.92
C VAL A 17 12.97 -6.89 25.55
N HIS A 18 14.00 -7.66 25.25
CA HIS A 18 14.26 -8.97 25.83
C HIS A 18 15.12 -8.84 27.09
N CYS A 19 14.50 -8.98 28.25
CA CYS A 19 15.17 -8.91 29.54
C CYS A 19 15.40 -10.30 30.12
N PRO A 20 16.62 -10.65 30.58
CA PRO A 20 16.91 -11.95 31.20
C PRO A 20 16.08 -12.24 32.44
N LYS A 21 15.61 -11.19 33.15
CA LYS A 21 14.82 -11.31 34.40
C LYS A 21 13.31 -11.18 34.17
N CYS A 22 12.90 -10.25 33.30
CA CYS A 22 11.48 -9.91 33.11
C CYS A 22 10.85 -10.57 31.87
N GLY A 23 11.66 -11.21 30.99
CA GLY A 23 11.19 -11.74 29.72
C GLY A 23 10.98 -10.64 28.67
N ASN A 24 9.94 -10.77 27.88
CA ASN A 24 9.58 -9.78 26.85
C ASN A 24 8.87 -8.59 27.48
N VAL A 25 9.42 -7.40 27.33
CA VAL A 25 8.93 -6.16 27.91
C VAL A 25 8.65 -5.15 26.78
N PRO A 26 7.47 -4.52 26.71
CA PRO A 26 7.22 -3.48 25.74
C PRO A 26 8.10 -2.25 26.01
N VAL A 27 8.50 -1.57 24.92
CA VAL A 27 9.13 -0.24 25.00
C VAL A 27 8.08 0.73 25.56
N PRO A 28 8.46 1.62 26.52
CA PRO A 28 7.54 2.61 27.06
C PRO A 28 6.96 3.55 26.00
N GLU A 29 5.73 4.04 26.21
CA GLU A 29 5.05 4.91 25.25
C GLU A 29 5.82 6.21 24.98
N GLU A 30 6.48 6.76 25.99
CA GLU A 30 7.30 7.96 25.88
C GLU A 30 8.55 7.80 24.99
N GLU A 31 8.97 6.57 24.73
CA GLU A 31 10.07 6.25 23.81
C GLU A 31 9.58 5.94 22.39
N LEU A 32 8.26 5.99 22.13
CA LEU A 32 7.69 5.78 20.80
C LEU A 32 7.63 7.10 20.00
N PRO A 33 7.80 7.06 18.69
CA PRO A 33 8.03 5.87 17.85
C PRO A 33 9.47 5.35 17.98
N LEU A 34 9.61 4.03 18.14
CA LEU A 34 10.92 3.39 18.06
C LEU A 34 11.47 3.54 16.62
N ARG A 35 12.63 4.19 16.48
CA ARG A 35 13.23 4.47 15.19
C ARG A 35 14.36 3.50 14.89
N LEU A 36 14.50 3.12 13.62
CA LEU A 36 15.68 2.40 13.16
C LEU A 36 16.92 3.31 13.24
N PRO A 37 18.09 2.78 13.61
CA PRO A 37 19.33 3.57 13.64
C PRO A 37 19.77 3.92 12.21
N GLU A 38 20.42 5.05 12.04
CA GLU A 38 21.08 5.37 10.79
C GLU A 38 22.34 4.49 10.63
N VAL A 39 22.51 3.86 9.49
CA VAL A 39 23.61 2.95 9.20
C VAL A 39 24.19 3.19 7.83
N GLU A 40 25.48 3.01 7.68
CA GLU A 40 26.17 3.11 6.38
C GLU A 40 25.86 1.92 5.46
N SER A 41 25.61 0.74 6.04
CA SER A 41 25.23 -0.48 5.32
C SER A 41 24.24 -1.31 6.13
N TYR A 42 23.33 -1.96 5.44
CA TYR A 42 22.32 -2.87 6.00
C TYR A 42 22.30 -4.20 5.23
N GLU A 43 23.46 -4.61 4.74
CA GLU A 43 23.62 -5.89 4.05
C GLU A 43 23.33 -7.07 5.00
N PRO A 44 22.77 -8.18 4.48
CA PRO A 44 22.57 -9.38 5.27
C PRO A 44 23.88 -9.87 5.91
N THR A 45 23.82 -10.26 7.18
CA THR A 45 24.99 -10.72 7.94
C THR A 45 25.57 -12.07 7.44
N GLY A 46 24.81 -12.81 6.64
CA GLY A 46 25.16 -14.18 6.22
C GLY A 46 25.00 -15.24 7.32
N THR A 47 24.69 -14.83 8.55
CA THR A 47 24.50 -15.74 9.71
C THR A 47 23.04 -16.10 9.94
N GLY A 48 22.09 -15.46 9.21
CA GLY A 48 20.64 -15.58 9.42
C GLY A 48 20.10 -14.61 10.48
N GLU A 49 20.96 -13.82 11.10
CA GLU A 49 20.55 -12.76 12.03
C GLU A 49 20.20 -11.47 11.28
N SER A 50 19.38 -10.63 11.90
CA SER A 50 19.05 -9.30 11.37
C SER A 50 20.31 -8.42 11.30
N PRO A 51 20.46 -7.56 10.28
CA PRO A 51 21.51 -6.53 10.25
C PRO A 51 21.51 -5.64 11.51
N LEU A 52 20.35 -5.42 12.12
CA LEU A 52 20.23 -4.67 13.39
C LEU A 52 20.98 -5.34 14.55
N ALA A 53 21.12 -6.65 14.54
CA ALA A 53 21.81 -7.40 15.61
C ALA A 53 23.30 -7.04 15.72
N ALA A 54 23.90 -6.52 14.65
CA ALA A 54 25.29 -6.08 14.63
C ALA A 54 25.52 -4.66 15.17
N ILE A 55 24.44 -3.93 15.53
CA ILE A 55 24.52 -2.53 15.97
C ILE A 55 24.40 -2.48 17.49
N ASP A 56 25.53 -2.68 18.17
CA ASP A 56 25.56 -2.78 19.63
C ASP A 56 24.90 -1.60 20.36
N GLU A 57 25.10 -0.39 19.88
CA GLU A 57 24.55 0.83 20.48
C GLU A 57 23.01 0.88 20.42
N TRP A 58 22.41 0.26 19.40
CA TRP A 58 20.97 0.20 19.26
C TRP A 58 20.38 -1.03 19.96
N VAL A 59 21.05 -2.18 19.89
CA VAL A 59 20.59 -3.45 20.48
C VAL A 59 20.63 -3.42 21.99
N ASN A 60 21.76 -2.99 22.57
CA ASN A 60 21.95 -3.05 24.02
C ASN A 60 21.21 -1.89 24.71
N CYS A 61 20.35 -2.23 25.66
CA CYS A 61 19.54 -1.25 26.38
C CYS A 61 19.35 -1.68 27.84
N LYS A 62 18.67 -0.85 28.62
CA LYS A 62 18.21 -1.20 29.95
C LYS A 62 16.75 -1.65 29.90
N CYS A 63 16.43 -2.65 30.71
CA CYS A 63 15.06 -3.08 30.88
C CYS A 63 14.22 -1.96 31.50
N PRO A 64 13.10 -1.54 30.86
CA PRO A 64 12.25 -0.44 31.41
C PRO A 64 11.62 -0.80 32.75
N VAL A 65 11.48 -2.11 33.07
CA VAL A 65 10.84 -2.56 34.32
C VAL A 65 11.85 -2.70 35.47
N CYS A 66 13.00 -3.33 35.24
CA CYS A 66 13.91 -3.68 36.33
C CYS A 66 15.30 -3.03 36.23
N GLY A 67 15.59 -2.26 35.19
CA GLY A 67 16.86 -1.57 34.98
C GLY A 67 18.05 -2.47 34.67
N SER A 68 17.88 -3.79 34.58
CA SER A 68 18.95 -4.72 34.22
C SER A 68 19.33 -4.57 32.74
N ASP A 69 20.53 -5.04 32.37
CA ASP A 69 20.95 -5.14 30.98
C ASP A 69 19.98 -6.02 30.19
N ALA A 70 19.60 -5.55 29.03
CA ALA A 70 18.61 -6.15 28.16
C ALA A 70 18.95 -5.87 26.68
N LYS A 71 18.23 -6.49 25.76
CA LYS A 71 18.44 -6.32 24.33
C LYS A 71 17.11 -5.97 23.64
N ARG A 72 17.14 -5.01 22.71
CA ARG A 72 16.01 -4.76 21.84
C ARG A 72 15.78 -5.91 20.86
N GLU A 73 14.53 -6.11 20.46
CA GLU A 73 14.20 -7.00 19.35
C GLU A 73 14.86 -6.49 18.07
N THR A 74 15.56 -7.36 17.36
CA THR A 74 16.33 -7.01 16.15
C THR A 74 15.62 -7.38 14.86
N ASN A 75 14.56 -8.17 14.92
CA ASN A 75 13.69 -8.39 13.78
C ASN A 75 12.79 -7.17 13.53
N THR A 76 12.39 -7.00 12.29
CA THR A 76 11.40 -5.98 11.90
C THR A 76 10.13 -6.63 11.37
N MET A 77 9.03 -5.91 11.40
CA MET A 77 7.82 -6.28 10.65
C MET A 77 7.98 -5.83 9.19
N PRO A 78 7.46 -6.59 8.21
CA PRO A 78 7.50 -6.16 6.82
C PRO A 78 6.63 -4.91 6.63
N GLN A 79 6.88 -4.16 5.55
CA GLN A 79 6.11 -2.96 5.19
C GLN A 79 4.58 -3.17 5.12
N TRP A 80 4.10 -4.41 5.01
CA TRP A 80 2.67 -4.74 5.09
C TRP A 80 2.07 -4.44 6.46
N ALA A 81 2.87 -4.47 7.53
CA ALA A 81 2.41 -4.09 8.85
C ALA A 81 2.10 -2.59 8.91
N GLY A 82 2.99 -1.73 8.39
CA GLY A 82 2.75 -0.29 8.32
C GLY A 82 1.64 0.08 7.36
N SER A 83 1.55 -0.57 6.19
CA SER A 83 0.49 -0.28 5.22
C SER A 83 -0.87 -0.91 5.54
N SER A 84 -0.96 -1.75 6.57
CA SER A 84 -2.18 -2.50 6.89
C SER A 84 -3.35 -1.64 7.40
N TRP A 85 -3.08 -0.44 7.88
CA TRP A 85 -4.04 0.43 8.56
C TRP A 85 -4.22 1.79 7.88
N TYR A 86 -3.60 2.06 6.73
CA TYR A 86 -3.59 3.37 6.09
C TYR A 86 -5.00 3.92 5.83
N PHE A 87 -5.95 3.06 5.46
CA PHE A 87 -7.34 3.44 5.16
C PHE A 87 -8.06 4.00 6.38
N LEU A 88 -7.75 3.51 7.59
CA LEU A 88 -8.25 4.10 8.84
C LEU A 88 -7.74 5.53 9.00
N ARG A 89 -6.46 5.76 8.75
CA ARG A 89 -5.84 7.07 8.90
C ARG A 89 -6.27 8.07 7.84
N TYR A 90 -6.64 7.62 6.63
CA TYR A 90 -7.17 8.49 5.58
C TYR A 90 -8.44 9.21 5.99
N VAL A 91 -9.27 8.54 6.78
CA VAL A 91 -10.53 9.12 7.27
C VAL A 91 -10.28 10.30 8.21
N ASP A 92 -9.19 10.26 8.98
CA ASP A 92 -8.90 11.25 10.03
C ASP A 92 -7.42 11.62 10.12
N ASN A 93 -6.83 12.00 8.99
CA ASN A 93 -5.39 12.20 8.84
C ASN A 93 -4.79 13.35 9.64
N HIS A 94 -5.59 14.28 10.16
CA HIS A 94 -5.16 15.40 11.00
C HIS A 94 -5.38 15.18 12.50
N ASN A 95 -5.90 14.04 12.90
CA ASN A 95 -6.12 13.73 14.31
C ASN A 95 -4.77 13.45 15.01
N SER A 96 -4.41 14.27 16.00
CA SER A 96 -3.19 14.11 16.78
C SER A 96 -3.36 13.23 18.03
N GLU A 97 -4.61 12.95 18.42
CA GLU A 97 -4.94 12.30 19.71
C GLU A 97 -5.22 10.80 19.55
N ALA A 98 -5.70 10.39 18.35
CA ALA A 98 -6.08 9.01 18.11
C ALA A 98 -5.73 8.58 16.68
N LEU A 99 -5.67 7.26 16.45
CA LEU A 99 -5.52 6.66 15.13
C LEU A 99 -6.60 7.15 14.17
N VAL A 100 -7.83 7.16 14.63
CA VAL A 100 -9.04 7.67 13.98
C VAL A 100 -10.05 8.02 15.08
N SER A 101 -10.81 9.11 14.94
CA SER A 101 -11.91 9.39 15.86
C SER A 101 -13.03 8.37 15.66
N ARG A 102 -13.70 8.02 16.75
CA ARG A 102 -14.80 7.06 16.73
C ARG A 102 -15.92 7.52 15.78
N GLU A 103 -16.29 8.79 15.87
CA GLU A 103 -17.34 9.39 15.04
C GLU A 103 -17.06 9.19 13.54
N LYS A 104 -15.85 9.51 13.08
CA LYS A 104 -15.48 9.35 11.67
C LYS A 104 -15.34 7.88 11.26
N ALA A 105 -14.86 7.04 12.16
CA ALA A 105 -14.78 5.60 11.89
C ALA A 105 -16.18 5.01 11.67
N ASP A 106 -17.14 5.35 12.52
CA ASP A 106 -18.53 4.86 12.42
C ASP A 106 -19.26 5.41 11.19
N GLU A 107 -18.91 6.60 10.72
CA GLU A 107 -19.53 7.22 9.53
C GLU A 107 -18.96 6.68 8.21
N MET A 108 -17.65 6.43 8.14
CA MET A 108 -16.93 6.23 6.87
C MET A 108 -16.34 4.83 6.69
N LEU A 109 -16.38 3.99 7.70
CA LEU A 109 -15.79 2.65 7.69
C LEU A 109 -16.81 1.59 8.12
N PRO A 110 -16.61 0.31 7.74
CA PRO A 110 -15.53 -0.21 6.89
C PRO A 110 -15.61 0.29 5.44
N VAL A 111 -14.51 0.14 4.70
CA VAL A 111 -14.42 0.60 3.30
C VAL A 111 -15.43 -0.13 2.41
N ASP A 112 -16.25 0.59 1.64
CA ASP A 112 -17.31 0.00 0.80
C ASP A 112 -16.79 -0.95 -0.27
N MET A 113 -15.74 -0.52 -1.00
CA MET A 113 -15.13 -1.31 -2.06
C MET A 113 -13.62 -1.16 -2.04
N TYR A 114 -12.92 -2.29 -1.99
CA TYR A 114 -11.48 -2.37 -2.03
C TYR A 114 -11.00 -3.06 -3.30
N ILE A 115 -10.22 -2.35 -4.11
CA ILE A 115 -9.75 -2.82 -5.41
C ILE A 115 -8.26 -3.10 -5.33
N GLY A 116 -7.85 -4.30 -5.70
CA GLY A 116 -6.44 -4.68 -5.64
C GLY A 116 -6.17 -6.05 -6.24
N GLY A 117 -4.90 -6.33 -6.53
CA GLY A 117 -4.47 -7.61 -7.09
C GLY A 117 -4.68 -8.78 -6.13
N VAL A 118 -4.99 -9.94 -6.69
CA VAL A 118 -5.23 -11.18 -5.93
C VAL A 118 -4.02 -11.62 -5.10
N GLU A 119 -2.81 -11.24 -5.49
CA GLU A 119 -1.57 -11.52 -4.76
C GLU A 119 -1.56 -10.95 -3.34
N HIS A 120 -2.34 -9.90 -3.09
CA HIS A 120 -2.46 -9.28 -1.77
C HIS A 120 -3.28 -10.11 -0.77
N ALA A 121 -3.91 -11.20 -1.20
CA ALA A 121 -4.66 -12.09 -0.30
C ALA A 121 -3.81 -12.63 0.86
N VAL A 122 -2.52 -12.94 0.59
CA VAL A 122 -1.54 -13.39 1.59
C VAL A 122 -0.51 -12.33 1.99
N LEU A 123 -0.68 -11.11 1.50
CA LEU A 123 0.17 -9.95 1.77
C LEU A 123 -0.65 -8.89 2.51
N HIS A 124 -0.87 -7.74 1.90
CA HIS A 124 -1.57 -6.60 2.50
C HIS A 124 -2.93 -6.95 3.12
N LEU A 125 -3.76 -7.74 2.46
CA LEU A 125 -5.10 -8.08 2.97
C LEU A 125 -5.06 -8.93 4.23
N LEU A 126 -4.10 -9.86 4.34
CA LEU A 126 -3.91 -10.66 5.54
C LEU A 126 -3.59 -9.77 6.75
N TYR A 127 -2.66 -8.83 6.58
CA TYR A 127 -2.28 -7.88 7.64
C TYR A 127 -3.41 -6.92 7.98
N SER A 128 -4.12 -6.38 6.99
CA SER A 128 -5.24 -5.44 7.20
C SER A 128 -6.37 -6.09 7.99
N ARG A 129 -6.73 -7.32 7.66
CA ARG A 129 -7.74 -8.08 8.40
C ARG A 129 -7.30 -8.40 9.82
N PHE A 130 -6.06 -8.86 9.99
CA PHE A 130 -5.52 -9.13 11.32
C PHE A 130 -5.53 -7.88 12.20
N TYR A 131 -5.05 -6.75 11.66
CA TYR A 131 -4.99 -5.50 12.40
C TYR A 131 -6.38 -4.96 12.74
N THR A 132 -7.33 -5.04 11.80
CA THR A 132 -8.71 -4.62 12.05
C THR A 132 -9.37 -5.46 13.14
N LYS A 133 -9.20 -6.80 13.12
CA LYS A 133 -9.71 -7.68 14.18
C LYS A 133 -9.10 -7.36 15.55
N PHE A 134 -7.82 -7.07 15.60
CA PHE A 134 -7.17 -6.62 16.82
C PHE A 134 -7.76 -5.30 17.34
N LEU A 135 -7.95 -4.31 16.47
CA LEU A 135 -8.56 -3.03 16.85
C LEU A 135 -10.01 -3.20 17.30
N TYR A 136 -10.74 -4.11 16.69
CA TYR A 136 -12.09 -4.49 17.12
C TYR A 136 -12.07 -5.12 18.52
N ASP A 137 -11.19 -6.09 18.78
CA ASP A 137 -11.08 -6.78 20.06
C ASP A 137 -10.75 -5.80 21.22
N ILE A 138 -9.97 -4.75 20.96
CA ILE A 138 -9.65 -3.72 21.96
C ILE A 138 -10.62 -2.52 21.97
N GLY A 139 -11.68 -2.55 21.15
CA GLY A 139 -12.76 -1.57 21.13
C GLY A 139 -12.43 -0.23 20.44
N VAL A 140 -11.40 -0.19 19.59
CA VAL A 140 -11.04 1.02 18.82
C VAL A 140 -11.99 1.24 17.65
N VAL A 141 -12.44 0.17 17.01
CA VAL A 141 -13.44 0.18 15.92
C VAL A 141 -14.59 -0.79 16.23
N ASP A 142 -15.75 -0.62 15.58
CA ASP A 142 -16.94 -1.46 15.78
C ASP A 142 -17.15 -2.54 14.70
N PHE A 143 -16.19 -2.70 13.82
CA PHE A 143 -16.23 -3.69 12.75
C PHE A 143 -15.00 -4.60 12.81
N ASP A 144 -15.19 -5.87 12.49
CA ASP A 144 -14.14 -6.90 12.53
C ASP A 144 -13.57 -7.24 11.14
N GLU A 145 -14.14 -6.68 10.06
CA GLU A 145 -13.65 -6.81 8.70
C GLU A 145 -13.43 -5.41 8.07
N PRO A 146 -12.27 -5.16 7.45
CA PRO A 146 -11.92 -3.82 6.98
C PRO A 146 -12.66 -3.37 5.72
N PHE A 147 -13.16 -4.32 4.91
CA PHE A 147 -13.74 -4.07 3.59
C PHE A 147 -15.06 -4.79 3.39
N HIS A 148 -16.10 -4.08 2.95
CA HIS A 148 -17.39 -4.69 2.62
C HIS A 148 -17.31 -5.53 1.34
N LYS A 149 -16.58 -5.04 0.35
CA LYS A 149 -16.42 -5.72 -0.93
C LYS A 149 -14.98 -5.67 -1.39
N LEU A 150 -14.42 -6.83 -1.70
CA LEU A 150 -13.15 -6.96 -2.41
C LEU A 150 -13.39 -7.17 -3.89
N PHE A 151 -12.74 -6.38 -4.72
CA PHE A 151 -12.72 -6.53 -6.17
C PHE A 151 -11.28 -6.75 -6.64
N ASN A 152 -10.99 -7.94 -7.14
CA ASN A 152 -9.69 -8.23 -7.73
C ASN A 152 -9.73 -7.92 -9.23
N GLN A 153 -8.88 -6.98 -9.66
CA GLN A 153 -8.70 -6.73 -11.08
C GLN A 153 -7.85 -7.81 -11.73
N GLY A 154 -8.05 -7.99 -13.05
CA GLY A 154 -7.19 -8.79 -13.89
C GLY A 154 -5.78 -8.18 -14.05
N MET A 155 -4.91 -8.92 -14.70
CA MET A 155 -3.53 -8.52 -14.94
C MET A 155 -3.37 -8.03 -16.39
N ILE A 156 -2.69 -6.90 -16.56
CA ILE A 156 -2.21 -6.49 -17.89
C ILE A 156 -0.89 -7.21 -18.14
N THR A 157 -0.89 -8.07 -19.12
CA THR A 157 0.26 -8.88 -19.54
C THR A 157 1.00 -8.24 -20.71
N GLY A 158 2.24 -8.62 -20.90
CA GLY A 158 2.96 -8.34 -22.15
C GLY A 158 2.53 -9.28 -23.26
N LYS A 159 3.21 -9.21 -24.41
CA LYS A 159 2.92 -10.04 -25.57
C LYS A 159 2.88 -11.54 -25.23
N ASN A 160 1.93 -12.25 -25.83
CA ASN A 160 1.67 -13.69 -25.63
C ASN A 160 1.22 -14.04 -24.20
N GLY A 161 0.55 -13.14 -23.51
CA GLY A 161 0.06 -13.36 -22.16
C GLY A 161 1.14 -13.48 -21.08
N ILE A 162 2.37 -13.08 -21.39
CA ILE A 162 3.50 -13.20 -20.46
C ILE A 162 3.46 -12.07 -19.45
N LYS A 163 3.48 -12.42 -18.15
CA LYS A 163 3.55 -11.43 -17.06
C LYS A 163 4.76 -10.50 -17.26
N MET A 164 4.51 -9.19 -17.22
CA MET A 164 5.55 -8.19 -17.29
C MET A 164 6.50 -8.29 -16.09
N SER A 165 7.79 -8.22 -16.32
CA SER A 165 8.81 -8.14 -15.27
C SER A 165 10.07 -7.45 -15.78
N LYS A 166 10.77 -6.77 -14.87
CA LYS A 166 12.05 -6.10 -15.18
C LYS A 166 13.10 -7.10 -15.68
N SER A 167 13.13 -8.31 -15.09
CA SER A 167 14.07 -9.37 -15.49
C SER A 167 13.84 -9.91 -16.91
N LYS A 168 12.63 -9.77 -17.43
CA LYS A 168 12.28 -10.19 -18.81
C LYS A 168 12.39 -9.05 -19.82
N GLY A 169 12.60 -7.81 -19.38
CA GLY A 169 12.70 -6.64 -20.25
C GLY A 169 11.41 -6.32 -21.03
N ASN A 170 10.24 -6.82 -20.58
CA ASN A 170 8.96 -6.66 -21.24
C ASN A 170 8.01 -5.71 -20.50
N VAL A 171 8.54 -4.86 -19.63
CA VAL A 171 7.77 -3.87 -18.89
C VAL A 171 7.46 -2.67 -19.78
N VAL A 172 6.21 -2.22 -19.79
CA VAL A 172 5.79 -0.95 -20.36
C VAL A 172 5.80 0.09 -19.26
N SER A 173 6.54 1.19 -19.45
CA SER A 173 6.63 2.26 -18.47
C SER A 173 5.46 3.24 -18.61
N PRO A 174 4.65 3.47 -17.58
CA PRO A 174 3.63 4.52 -17.61
C PRO A 174 4.21 5.91 -17.90
N ASP A 175 5.41 6.21 -17.41
CA ASP A 175 6.05 7.53 -17.60
C ASP A 175 6.34 7.82 -19.08
N ASP A 176 6.77 6.82 -19.83
CA ASP A 176 7.00 6.96 -21.27
C ASP A 176 5.67 7.18 -22.01
N LEU A 177 4.63 6.46 -21.65
CA LEU A 177 3.31 6.63 -22.26
C LEU A 177 2.68 7.99 -21.93
N VAL A 178 2.82 8.44 -20.68
CA VAL A 178 2.35 9.79 -20.27
C VAL A 178 3.10 10.88 -21.02
N ARG A 179 4.40 10.76 -21.21
CA ARG A 179 5.21 11.71 -21.99
C ARG A 179 4.76 11.76 -23.46
N ASP A 180 4.51 10.60 -24.07
CA ASP A 180 4.29 10.49 -25.52
C ASP A 180 2.81 10.70 -25.91
N TYR A 181 1.87 10.32 -25.06
CA TYR A 181 0.42 10.34 -25.35
C TYR A 181 -0.41 11.21 -24.38
N GLY A 182 0.14 11.57 -23.25
CA GLY A 182 -0.58 12.24 -22.17
C GLY A 182 -1.30 11.27 -21.20
N CYS A 183 -1.50 11.72 -19.98
CA CYS A 183 -2.08 10.93 -18.91
C CYS A 183 -3.52 10.46 -19.22
N ASP A 184 -4.33 11.33 -19.85
CA ASP A 184 -5.72 11.00 -20.17
C ASP A 184 -5.83 9.86 -21.19
N SER A 185 -4.91 9.83 -22.18
CA SER A 185 -4.86 8.75 -23.14
C SER A 185 -4.52 7.41 -22.50
N LEU A 186 -3.56 7.38 -21.59
CA LEU A 186 -3.19 6.18 -20.86
C LEU A 186 -4.34 5.67 -19.99
N ARG A 187 -4.90 6.53 -19.14
CA ARG A 187 -6.00 6.16 -18.23
C ARG A 187 -7.25 5.69 -18.99
N MET A 188 -7.58 6.37 -20.08
CA MET A 188 -8.71 5.96 -20.91
C MET A 188 -8.45 4.62 -21.61
N TYR A 189 -7.22 4.38 -22.05
CA TYR A 189 -6.86 3.11 -22.68
C TYR A 189 -6.91 1.93 -21.68
N GLU A 190 -6.41 2.10 -20.46
CA GLU A 190 -6.48 1.07 -19.42
C GLU A 190 -7.92 0.66 -19.10
N LEU A 191 -8.85 1.62 -19.09
CA LEU A 191 -10.28 1.34 -18.88
C LEU A 191 -10.97 0.73 -20.12
N PHE A 192 -10.43 0.97 -21.29
CA PHE A 192 -11.00 0.52 -22.56
C PHE A 192 -10.51 -0.89 -22.99
N VAL A 193 -9.34 -1.32 -22.52
CA VAL A 193 -8.68 -2.53 -23.00
C VAL A 193 -9.47 -3.82 -22.75
N GLY A 194 -10.34 -3.82 -21.75
CA GLY A 194 -11.21 -4.96 -21.43
C GLY A 194 -11.96 -4.79 -20.10
N PRO A 195 -12.81 -5.75 -19.74
CA PRO A 195 -13.43 -5.78 -18.43
C PRO A 195 -12.35 -5.80 -17.33
N PRO A 196 -12.49 -4.97 -16.29
CA PRO A 196 -11.42 -4.81 -15.30
C PRO A 196 -11.10 -6.07 -14.50
N GLU A 197 -12.01 -7.04 -14.44
CA GLU A 197 -11.83 -8.33 -13.77
C GLU A 197 -11.09 -9.38 -14.61
N LEU A 198 -10.89 -9.13 -15.90
CA LEU A 198 -10.22 -10.07 -16.81
C LEU A 198 -8.79 -9.63 -17.11
N ASP A 199 -7.94 -10.63 -17.33
CA ASP A 199 -6.60 -10.38 -17.85
C ASP A 199 -6.67 -9.82 -19.27
N ALA A 200 -5.79 -8.87 -19.60
CA ALA A 200 -5.69 -8.29 -20.92
C ALA A 200 -4.24 -8.24 -21.39
N GLU A 201 -4.02 -8.43 -22.67
CA GLU A 201 -2.69 -8.26 -23.28
C GLU A 201 -2.51 -6.78 -23.69
N TRP A 202 -1.36 -6.23 -23.34
CA TRP A 202 -0.99 -4.88 -23.75
C TRP A 202 -0.72 -4.81 -25.27
N ASP A 203 -1.40 -3.90 -25.97
CA ASP A 203 -1.15 -3.58 -27.37
C ASP A 203 -0.76 -2.10 -27.51
N ASP A 204 0.50 -1.86 -27.92
CA ASP A 204 1.04 -0.51 -28.11
C ASP A 204 0.23 0.34 -29.12
N ARG A 205 -0.51 -0.29 -30.04
CA ARG A 205 -1.33 0.39 -31.05
C ARG A 205 -2.69 0.82 -30.51
N GLY A 206 -3.15 0.22 -29.42
CA GLY A 206 -4.47 0.52 -28.85
C GLY A 206 -4.54 1.95 -28.33
N ILE A 207 -3.49 2.44 -27.69
CA ILE A 207 -3.42 3.80 -27.15
C ILE A 207 -3.45 4.88 -28.23
N ASP A 208 -2.94 4.60 -29.44
CA ASP A 208 -3.04 5.51 -30.59
C ASP A 208 -4.50 5.83 -30.96
N GLY A 209 -5.37 4.82 -30.90
CA GLY A 209 -6.80 4.99 -31.18
C GLY A 209 -7.47 5.91 -30.18
N VAL A 210 -7.18 5.72 -28.91
CA VAL A 210 -7.67 6.55 -27.80
C VAL A 210 -7.17 7.99 -27.91
N ASN A 211 -5.88 8.18 -28.18
CA ASN A 211 -5.28 9.52 -28.35
C ASN A 211 -5.93 10.30 -29.51
N ARG A 212 -6.15 9.63 -30.67
CA ARG A 212 -6.86 10.24 -31.79
C ARG A 212 -8.31 10.60 -31.45
N PHE A 213 -8.99 9.76 -30.65
CA PHE A 213 -10.34 10.07 -30.18
C PHE A 213 -10.35 11.33 -29.29
N LEU A 214 -9.50 11.41 -28.30
CA LEU A 214 -9.40 12.56 -27.41
C LEU A 214 -9.08 13.85 -28.17
N LYS A 215 -8.16 13.81 -29.15
CA LYS A 215 -7.86 14.95 -30.01
C LYS A 215 -9.06 15.42 -30.84
N ARG A 216 -9.87 14.47 -31.33
CA ARG A 216 -11.12 14.83 -32.07
C ARG A 216 -12.15 15.47 -31.14
N VAL A 217 -12.32 14.95 -29.93
CA VAL A 217 -13.22 15.55 -28.91
C VAL A 217 -12.75 16.96 -28.57
N TRP A 218 -11.47 17.14 -28.32
CA TRP A 218 -10.89 18.44 -28.03
C TRP A 218 -11.15 19.44 -29.16
N ASN A 219 -10.83 19.08 -30.39
CA ASN A 219 -11.02 19.96 -31.55
C ASN A 219 -12.50 20.30 -31.73
N LEU A 220 -13.41 19.31 -31.62
CA LEU A 220 -14.84 19.55 -31.70
C LEU A 220 -15.30 20.60 -30.68
N VAL A 221 -14.88 20.46 -29.42
CA VAL A 221 -15.24 21.43 -28.36
C VAL A 221 -14.64 22.79 -28.64
N MET A 222 -13.38 22.86 -29.04
CA MET A 222 -12.71 24.15 -29.29
C MET A 222 -13.28 24.86 -30.52
N ASP A 223 -13.57 24.12 -31.57
CA ASP A 223 -14.17 24.69 -32.81
C ASP A 223 -15.62 25.11 -32.61
N SER A 224 -16.32 24.49 -31.64
CA SER A 224 -17.73 24.79 -31.31
C SER A 224 -17.89 25.80 -30.19
N LYS A 225 -16.80 26.27 -29.57
CA LYS A 225 -16.82 27.11 -28.37
C LYS A 225 -17.62 28.37 -28.51
N ASP A 226 -17.55 29.00 -29.71
CA ASP A 226 -18.21 30.26 -30.03
C ASP A 226 -19.41 30.05 -31.00
N ALA A 227 -19.79 28.79 -31.25
CA ALA A 227 -20.90 28.49 -32.12
C ALA A 227 -22.24 28.58 -31.37
N ASP A 228 -23.23 29.24 -31.98
CA ASP A 228 -24.59 29.26 -31.45
C ASP A 228 -25.26 27.90 -31.77
N ILE A 229 -25.04 26.91 -30.87
CA ILE A 229 -25.56 25.55 -31.07
C ILE A 229 -26.87 25.41 -30.33
N THR A 230 -27.98 25.40 -31.08
CA THR A 230 -29.30 25.04 -30.55
C THR A 230 -29.59 23.58 -30.85
N ALA A 231 -29.76 22.76 -29.79
CA ALA A 231 -30.15 21.36 -29.96
C ALA A 231 -31.57 21.29 -30.61
N THR A 232 -31.66 20.52 -31.67
CA THR A 232 -32.97 20.22 -32.28
C THR A 232 -33.63 19.04 -31.58
N LYS A 233 -34.98 18.91 -31.72
CA LYS A 233 -35.75 17.78 -31.15
C LYS A 233 -35.27 16.40 -31.65
N GLU A 234 -34.56 16.35 -32.76
CA GLU A 234 -34.01 15.13 -33.36
C GLU A 234 -32.66 14.73 -32.76
N MET A 235 -32.02 15.62 -31.94
CA MET A 235 -30.74 15.42 -31.30
C MET A 235 -30.87 15.02 -29.81
N ILE A 236 -32.09 14.98 -29.29
CA ILE A 236 -32.46 14.59 -27.93
C ILE A 236 -33.27 13.30 -27.98
#